data_82182caff56c885aec90e3cffb3afb6f
#
_entry.id   82182caff56c885aec90e3cffb3afb6f
#
_cell.length_a   1.000
_cell.length_b   1.000
_cell.length_c   1.000
_cell.angle_alpha   90.00
_cell.angle_beta   90.00
_cell.angle_gamma   90.00
#
_symmetry.space_group_name_H-M   'P 1'
#
loop_
_entity.id
_entity.type
_entity.pdbx_description
1 polymer ?
#
loop_
_entity_poly.entity_id
_entity_poly.type
_entity_poly.pdbx_seq_one_letter_code
_entity_poly.pdbx_strand_id
1 'polypeptide(L)'
;REVLDAVEGTLIAGDETLLDREAESVLVCAMDVSHVLERLTAGQLAIVPADRSAMLISLMAAQASSSFPILSGLILNGGFEVAPHALRLLEGLDVNIPVITSPLDTFAAASAAGSLQGLLAHGSERKIDVAVTTFEQEADVEALLSALEVEPSEVVTPIMFQAELVERSRTNRKTIVLPEPDDDRVLRAADAILRRGIADLVLLGDETTVRARATELGLDIAAARVVATDDPELLEKYAEEFARLRAKKGVTLEQAREKVQDVSYFGTMMVHMGDADGM
;
A
#
# COMPACT_ATOMS: atom_id res chain seq x y z
N ARG A 1 2.98 -13.71 -7.34
CA ARG A 1 3.41 -15.15 -7.42
C ARG A 1 2.71 -15.86 -8.57
N GLU A 2 1.41 -15.77 -8.73
CA GLU A 2 0.66 -16.43 -9.83
C GLU A 2 1.25 -16.11 -11.22
N VAL A 3 1.69 -14.86 -11.43
CA VAL A 3 2.36 -14.47 -12.68
C VAL A 3 3.69 -15.19 -12.85
N LEU A 4 4.50 -15.31 -11.79
CA LEU A 4 5.78 -16.03 -11.83
C LEU A 4 5.60 -17.46 -12.33
N ASP A 5 4.61 -18.16 -11.78
CA ASP A 5 4.29 -19.54 -12.17
C ASP A 5 3.76 -19.61 -13.60
N ALA A 6 2.84 -18.70 -13.97
CA ALA A 6 2.21 -18.68 -15.29
C ALA A 6 3.19 -18.40 -16.44
N VAL A 7 4.23 -17.59 -16.19
CA VAL A 7 5.25 -17.28 -17.21
C VAL A 7 6.48 -18.20 -17.11
N GLU A 8 6.40 -19.30 -16.35
CA GLU A 8 7.52 -20.21 -16.10
C GLU A 8 8.78 -19.45 -15.63
N GLY A 9 8.55 -18.46 -14.73
CA GLY A 9 9.52 -17.45 -14.40
C GLY A 9 10.52 -17.85 -13.32
N THR A 10 11.64 -17.13 -13.28
CA THR A 10 12.62 -17.19 -12.20
C THR A 10 12.90 -15.77 -11.71
N LEU A 11 12.78 -15.51 -10.41
CA LEU A 11 13.12 -14.22 -9.80
C LEU A 11 14.64 -14.04 -9.84
N ILE A 12 15.11 -12.94 -10.43
CA ILE A 12 16.55 -12.62 -10.54
C ILE A 12 16.94 -11.37 -9.76
N ALA A 13 16.00 -10.52 -9.40
CA ALA A 13 16.23 -9.34 -8.57
C ALA A 13 14.94 -8.94 -7.85
N GLY A 14 15.08 -8.24 -6.72
CA GLY A 14 13.99 -7.88 -5.84
C GLY A 14 13.75 -8.92 -4.74
N ASP A 15 13.02 -8.54 -3.70
CA ASP A 15 12.67 -9.42 -2.59
C ASP A 15 11.46 -10.31 -2.94
N GLU A 16 11.42 -11.55 -2.44
CA GLU A 16 10.28 -12.47 -2.66
C GLU A 16 8.95 -11.92 -2.14
N THR A 17 8.97 -11.05 -1.13
CA THR A 17 7.76 -10.39 -0.60
C THR A 17 7.12 -9.46 -1.62
N LEU A 18 7.90 -8.95 -2.60
CA LEU A 18 7.39 -8.11 -3.68
C LEU A 18 6.55 -8.90 -4.71
N LEU A 19 6.67 -10.22 -4.72
CA LEU A 19 5.84 -11.11 -5.57
C LEU A 19 4.38 -11.16 -5.13
N ASP A 20 4.06 -10.63 -3.96
CA ASP A 20 2.68 -10.53 -3.46
C ASP A 20 1.97 -9.25 -3.92
N ARG A 21 2.67 -8.35 -4.64
CA ARG A 21 2.07 -7.17 -5.27
C ARG A 21 1.07 -7.57 -6.35
N GLU A 22 0.01 -6.79 -6.43
CA GLU A 22 -0.98 -6.93 -7.49
C GLU A 22 -0.47 -6.30 -8.78
N ALA A 23 -0.68 -6.97 -9.92
CA ALA A 23 -0.48 -6.42 -11.24
C ALA A 23 -1.84 -5.96 -11.77
N GLU A 24 -2.04 -4.65 -11.90
CA GLU A 24 -3.31 -4.08 -12.35
C GLU A 24 -3.50 -4.20 -13.87
N SER A 25 -2.40 -4.15 -14.60
CA SER A 25 -2.41 -4.28 -16.05
C SER A 25 -1.06 -4.79 -16.57
N VAL A 26 -1.02 -5.19 -17.83
CA VAL A 26 0.19 -5.68 -18.52
C VAL A 26 0.59 -4.70 -19.62
N LEU A 27 1.85 -4.27 -19.61
CA LEU A 27 2.46 -3.46 -20.67
C LEU A 27 3.53 -4.24 -21.41
N VAL A 28 3.31 -4.51 -22.69
CA VAL A 28 4.34 -5.08 -23.56
C VAL A 28 5.23 -3.96 -24.10
N CYS A 29 6.50 -3.93 -23.71
CA CYS A 29 7.46 -2.90 -24.07
C CYS A 29 8.07 -3.15 -25.47
N ALA A 30 7.22 -3.22 -26.49
CA ALA A 30 7.63 -3.44 -27.87
C ALA A 30 8.04 -2.16 -28.61
N MET A 31 7.57 -1.01 -28.13
CA MET A 31 7.85 0.32 -28.70
C MET A 31 9.24 0.83 -28.32
N ASP A 32 9.59 2.02 -28.84
CA ASP A 32 10.77 2.75 -28.39
C ASP A 32 10.64 3.18 -26.94
N VAL A 33 11.78 3.36 -26.26
CA VAL A 33 11.86 3.73 -24.83
C VAL A 33 11.00 4.95 -24.52
N SER A 34 11.08 6.01 -25.33
CA SER A 34 10.32 7.25 -25.11
C SER A 34 8.81 6.99 -25.05
N HIS A 35 8.31 6.18 -25.97
CA HIS A 35 6.89 5.84 -26.03
C HIS A 35 6.43 4.89 -24.93
N VAL A 36 7.32 4.03 -24.44
CA VAL A 36 7.04 3.17 -23.29
C VAL A 36 6.95 4.00 -22.01
N LEU A 37 7.93 4.88 -21.77
CA LEU A 37 7.96 5.71 -20.57
C LEU A 37 6.73 6.63 -20.43
N GLU A 38 6.20 7.16 -21.55
CA GLU A 38 4.98 7.96 -21.57
C GLU A 38 3.70 7.17 -21.21
N ARG A 39 3.75 5.84 -21.28
CA ARG A 39 2.60 4.96 -21.06
C ARG A 39 2.64 4.19 -19.76
N LEU A 40 3.66 4.43 -18.93
CA LEU A 40 3.75 3.80 -17.63
C LEU A 40 2.60 4.28 -16.74
N THR A 41 1.96 3.34 -16.08
CA THR A 41 0.97 3.59 -15.03
C THR A 41 1.33 2.81 -13.78
N ALA A 42 0.87 3.25 -12.62
CA ALA A 42 1.13 2.57 -11.36
C ALA A 42 0.54 1.14 -11.39
N GLY A 43 1.21 0.20 -10.70
CA GLY A 43 0.75 -1.19 -10.64
C GLY A 43 0.89 -2.00 -11.93
N GLN A 44 1.46 -1.44 -13.00
CA GLN A 44 1.66 -2.13 -14.27
C GLN A 44 2.76 -3.19 -14.18
N LEU A 45 2.54 -4.34 -14.82
CA LEU A 45 3.55 -5.37 -15.07
C LEU A 45 4.14 -5.16 -16.46
N ALA A 46 5.43 -4.84 -16.55
CA ALA A 46 6.09 -4.61 -17.82
C ALA A 46 6.76 -5.88 -18.37
N ILE A 47 6.51 -6.22 -19.62
CA ILE A 47 7.13 -7.35 -20.34
C ILE A 47 8.13 -6.82 -21.33
N VAL A 48 9.40 -7.22 -21.19
CA VAL A 48 10.54 -6.74 -21.98
C VAL A 48 11.34 -7.93 -22.51
N PRO A 49 11.61 -8.04 -23.81
CA PRO A 49 12.55 -9.04 -24.29
C PRO A 49 13.92 -8.85 -23.63
N ALA A 50 14.49 -9.94 -23.08
CA ALA A 50 15.70 -9.87 -22.26
C ALA A 50 16.95 -9.38 -23.02
N ASP A 51 16.95 -9.45 -24.35
CA ASP A 51 17.98 -8.90 -25.23
C ASP A 51 17.88 -7.37 -25.43
N ARG A 52 16.79 -6.73 -24.99
CA ARG A 52 16.61 -5.27 -25.09
C ARG A 52 17.16 -4.53 -23.87
N SER A 53 18.48 -4.61 -23.66
CA SER A 53 19.14 -4.02 -22.48
C SER A 53 18.87 -2.51 -22.32
N ALA A 54 18.74 -1.74 -23.40
CA ALA A 54 18.43 -0.31 -23.31
C ALA A 54 17.04 -0.06 -22.70
N MET A 55 16.04 -0.86 -23.05
CA MET A 55 14.70 -0.78 -22.47
C MET A 55 14.73 -1.12 -20.98
N LEU A 56 15.39 -2.23 -20.63
CA LEU A 56 15.55 -2.64 -19.24
C LEU A 56 16.18 -1.52 -18.39
N ILE A 57 17.33 -0.98 -18.84
CA ILE A 57 18.04 0.09 -18.12
C ILE A 57 17.16 1.34 -17.96
N SER A 58 16.41 1.69 -19.01
CA SER A 58 15.52 2.87 -18.95
C SER A 58 14.36 2.69 -17.97
N LEU A 59 13.75 1.49 -17.94
CA LEU A 59 12.70 1.17 -16.97
C LEU A 59 13.24 1.16 -15.54
N MET A 60 14.44 0.61 -15.33
CA MET A 60 15.09 0.64 -14.03
C MET A 60 15.38 2.07 -13.56
N ALA A 61 15.90 2.92 -14.45
CA ALA A 61 16.12 4.32 -14.14
C ALA A 61 14.81 5.05 -13.82
N ALA A 62 13.72 4.72 -14.51
CA ALA A 62 12.40 5.25 -14.20
C ALA A 62 11.92 4.79 -12.81
N GLN A 63 12.14 3.52 -12.45
CA GLN A 63 11.77 3.00 -11.13
C GLN A 63 12.61 3.56 -9.97
N ALA A 64 13.85 3.95 -10.24
CA ALA A 64 14.69 4.65 -9.27
C ALA A 64 14.35 6.15 -9.16
N SER A 65 13.49 6.68 -10.02
CA SER A 65 13.08 8.09 -10.05
C SER A 65 11.72 8.28 -9.41
N SER A 66 11.59 9.29 -8.56
CA SER A 66 10.29 9.71 -7.98
C SER A 66 9.31 10.33 -9.00
N SER A 67 9.76 10.54 -10.25
CA SER A 67 8.94 11.19 -11.28
C SER A 67 8.12 10.21 -12.13
N PHE A 68 8.31 8.92 -11.95
CA PHE A 68 7.59 7.89 -12.69
C PHE A 68 6.75 7.00 -11.76
N PRO A 69 5.64 6.46 -12.28
CA PRO A 69 4.81 5.55 -11.50
C PRO A 69 5.55 4.24 -11.19
N ILE A 70 5.29 3.66 -10.02
CA ILE A 70 5.90 2.41 -9.61
C ILE A 70 5.19 1.24 -10.29
N LEU A 71 5.98 0.39 -10.94
CA LEU A 71 5.52 -0.84 -11.58
C LEU A 71 5.31 -1.96 -10.54
N SER A 72 4.42 -2.90 -10.83
CA SER A 72 4.29 -4.12 -10.03
C SER A 72 5.47 -5.08 -10.21
N GLY A 73 6.11 -5.06 -11.37
CA GLY A 73 7.29 -5.87 -11.67
C GLY A 73 7.71 -5.80 -13.14
N LEU A 74 8.84 -6.46 -13.44
CA LEU A 74 9.38 -6.62 -14.79
C LEU A 74 9.50 -8.10 -15.14
N ILE A 75 9.05 -8.49 -16.34
CA ILE A 75 9.28 -9.81 -16.93
C ILE A 75 10.27 -9.65 -18.08
N LEU A 76 11.43 -10.29 -17.98
CA LEU A 76 12.43 -10.38 -19.02
C LEU A 76 12.21 -11.68 -19.78
N ASN A 77 11.52 -11.59 -20.92
CA ASN A 77 11.08 -12.75 -21.68
C ASN A 77 12.02 -13.12 -22.83
N GLY A 78 11.76 -14.29 -23.45
CA GLY A 78 12.45 -14.78 -24.64
C GLY A 78 13.55 -15.80 -24.37
N GLY A 79 13.81 -16.16 -23.11
CA GLY A 79 14.84 -17.15 -22.75
C GLY A 79 16.28 -16.69 -23.02
N PHE A 80 16.50 -15.40 -23.28
CA PHE A 80 17.84 -14.85 -23.46
C PHE A 80 18.54 -14.61 -22.12
N GLU A 81 19.86 -14.76 -22.11
CA GLU A 81 20.66 -14.33 -20.96
C GLU A 81 20.64 -12.80 -20.83
N VAL A 82 20.35 -12.33 -19.64
CA VAL A 82 20.41 -10.89 -19.32
C VAL A 82 21.86 -10.44 -19.36
N ALA A 83 22.14 -9.36 -20.08
CA ALA A 83 23.50 -8.88 -20.27
C ALA A 83 24.18 -8.59 -18.91
N PRO A 84 25.43 -9.04 -18.68
CA PRO A 84 26.10 -8.90 -17.37
C PRO A 84 26.20 -7.47 -16.85
N HIS A 85 26.29 -6.47 -17.73
CA HIS A 85 26.31 -5.07 -17.34
C HIS A 85 24.92 -4.58 -16.87
N ALA A 86 23.84 -5.13 -17.39
CA ALA A 86 22.48 -4.83 -16.93
C ALA A 86 22.21 -5.47 -15.57
N LEU A 87 22.68 -6.71 -15.32
CA LEU A 87 22.61 -7.34 -14.00
C LEU A 87 23.38 -6.54 -12.92
N ARG A 88 24.58 -6.07 -13.26
CA ARG A 88 25.37 -5.22 -12.33
C ARG A 88 24.68 -3.90 -12.02
N LEU A 89 23.90 -3.33 -12.95
CA LEU A 89 23.09 -2.15 -12.68
C LEU A 89 21.89 -2.48 -11.80
N LEU A 90 21.23 -3.62 -12.03
CA LEU A 90 20.16 -4.13 -11.17
C LEU A 90 20.62 -4.28 -9.72
N GLU A 91 21.79 -4.86 -9.49
CA GLU A 91 22.38 -5.05 -8.18
C GLU A 91 22.77 -3.72 -7.48
N GLY A 92 23.13 -2.71 -8.28
CA GLY A 92 23.60 -1.41 -7.76
C GLY A 92 22.51 -0.35 -7.60
N LEU A 93 21.34 -0.55 -8.21
CA LEU A 93 20.19 0.32 -8.07
C LEU A 93 19.27 -0.27 -6.99
N ASP A 94 18.88 0.56 -6.04
CA ASP A 94 17.85 0.23 -5.05
C ASP A 94 16.46 0.25 -5.74
N VAL A 95 16.23 -0.75 -6.61
CA VAL A 95 14.99 -0.88 -7.38
C VAL A 95 14.07 -1.85 -6.66
N ASN A 96 13.06 -1.31 -6.04
CA ASN A 96 12.14 -2.05 -5.18
C ASN A 96 10.96 -2.67 -5.97
N ILE A 97 11.27 -3.37 -7.07
CA ILE A 97 10.31 -4.16 -7.85
C ILE A 97 10.88 -5.54 -8.19
N PRO A 98 10.05 -6.59 -8.27
CA PRO A 98 10.52 -7.91 -8.68
C PRO A 98 10.89 -7.92 -10.17
N VAL A 99 12.06 -8.48 -10.49
CA VAL A 99 12.51 -8.72 -11.88
C VAL A 99 12.58 -10.23 -12.11
N ILE A 100 11.81 -10.71 -13.07
CA ILE A 100 11.59 -12.11 -13.37
C ILE A 100 12.12 -12.40 -14.79
N THR A 101 12.88 -13.47 -14.97
CA THR A 101 13.18 -14.01 -16.32
C THR A 101 12.14 -15.06 -16.70
N SER A 102 11.81 -15.14 -17.98
CA SER A 102 10.89 -16.13 -18.53
C SER A 102 11.43 -16.74 -19.83
N PRO A 103 11.33 -18.07 -20.04
CA PRO A 103 11.70 -18.70 -21.29
C PRO A 103 10.70 -18.44 -22.42
N LEU A 104 9.49 -17.99 -22.10
CA LEU A 104 8.41 -17.76 -23.05
C LEU A 104 8.74 -16.62 -24.02
N ASP A 105 8.26 -16.70 -25.26
CA ASP A 105 8.29 -15.56 -26.16
C ASP A 105 7.34 -14.44 -25.71
N THR A 106 7.42 -13.28 -26.34
CA THR A 106 6.65 -12.10 -25.94
C THR A 106 5.14 -12.32 -25.99
N PHE A 107 4.64 -13.04 -26.99
CA PHE A 107 3.21 -13.29 -27.12
C PHE A 107 2.73 -14.28 -26.06
N ALA A 108 3.47 -15.38 -25.85
CA ALA A 108 3.16 -16.38 -24.86
C ALA A 108 3.21 -15.79 -23.43
N ALA A 109 4.25 -15.01 -23.10
CA ALA A 109 4.38 -14.36 -21.80
C ALA A 109 3.25 -13.35 -21.55
N ALA A 110 2.92 -12.52 -22.55
CA ALA A 110 1.82 -11.56 -22.43
C ALA A 110 0.46 -12.24 -22.32
N SER A 111 0.23 -13.32 -23.07
CA SER A 111 -1.01 -14.09 -23.00
C SER A 111 -1.14 -14.81 -21.66
N ALA A 112 -0.08 -15.43 -21.16
CA ALA A 112 -0.07 -16.09 -19.86
C ALA A 112 -0.35 -15.11 -18.71
N ALA A 113 0.36 -13.97 -18.69
CA ALA A 113 0.14 -12.94 -17.67
C ALA A 113 -1.26 -12.29 -17.77
N GLY A 114 -1.73 -12.00 -19.00
CA GLY A 114 -3.01 -11.34 -19.26
C GLY A 114 -4.23 -12.24 -19.08
N SER A 115 -4.06 -13.58 -19.14
CA SER A 115 -5.15 -14.54 -18.93
C SER A 115 -5.36 -14.92 -17.48
N LEU A 116 -4.47 -14.48 -16.57
CA LEU A 116 -4.64 -14.74 -15.15
C LEU A 116 -5.90 -14.05 -14.64
N GLN A 117 -6.84 -14.86 -14.20
CA GLN A 117 -7.99 -14.38 -13.45
C GLN A 117 -7.64 -14.46 -11.97
N GLY A 118 -7.79 -13.34 -11.27
CA GLY A 118 -7.57 -13.28 -9.83
C GLY A 118 -8.55 -14.20 -9.09
N LEU A 119 -8.19 -15.47 -8.96
CA LEU A 119 -8.98 -16.42 -8.19
C LEU A 119 -8.84 -16.12 -6.69
N LEU A 120 -9.96 -16.16 -5.98
CA LEU A 120 -9.99 -16.10 -4.52
C LEU A 120 -9.53 -17.46 -3.99
N ALA A 121 -8.21 -17.67 -3.91
CA ALA A 121 -7.61 -18.90 -3.38
C ALA A 121 -7.33 -18.78 -1.88
N HIS A 122 -7.23 -19.93 -1.21
CA HIS A 122 -6.82 -20.00 0.19
C HIS A 122 -5.43 -19.36 0.35
N GLY A 123 -5.30 -18.37 1.23
CA GLY A 123 -4.07 -17.57 1.41
C GLY A 123 -4.02 -16.22 0.70
N SER A 124 -5.04 -15.87 -0.07
CA SER A 124 -5.16 -14.54 -0.72
C SER A 124 -5.99 -13.57 0.14
N GLU A 125 -5.59 -13.35 1.40
CA GLU A 125 -6.34 -12.51 2.35
C GLU A 125 -6.66 -11.13 1.77
N ARG A 126 -5.70 -10.47 1.10
CA ARG A 126 -5.92 -9.17 0.47
C ARG A 126 -6.97 -9.22 -0.66
N LYS A 127 -6.93 -10.26 -1.51
CA LYS A 127 -7.92 -10.41 -2.59
C LYS A 127 -9.32 -10.66 -2.03
N ILE A 128 -9.42 -11.47 -0.98
CA ILE A 128 -10.69 -11.71 -0.27
C ILE A 128 -11.21 -10.40 0.33
N ASP A 129 -10.34 -9.64 0.98
CA ASP A 129 -10.69 -8.36 1.60
C ASP A 129 -11.17 -7.32 0.57
N VAL A 130 -10.48 -7.21 -0.56
CA VAL A 130 -10.90 -6.35 -1.68
C VAL A 130 -12.25 -6.80 -2.24
N ALA A 131 -12.45 -8.10 -2.46
CA ALA A 131 -13.70 -8.63 -3.00
C ALA A 131 -14.88 -8.39 -2.05
N VAL A 132 -14.68 -8.62 -0.74
CA VAL A 132 -15.71 -8.35 0.28
C VAL A 132 -16.03 -6.85 0.34
N THR A 133 -15.00 -6.00 0.39
CA THR A 133 -15.18 -4.55 0.43
C THR A 133 -15.92 -4.02 -0.81
N THR A 134 -15.53 -4.50 -2.00
CA THR A 134 -16.21 -4.11 -3.25
C THR A 134 -17.66 -4.57 -3.25
N PHE A 135 -17.93 -5.81 -2.81
CA PHE A 135 -19.31 -6.30 -2.69
C PHE A 135 -20.14 -5.45 -1.72
N GLU A 136 -19.60 -5.12 -0.56
CA GLU A 136 -20.28 -4.28 0.45
C GLU A 136 -20.55 -2.85 -0.05
N GLN A 137 -19.69 -2.31 -0.92
CA GLN A 137 -19.83 -0.95 -1.45
C GLN A 137 -20.79 -0.88 -2.64
N GLU A 138 -20.76 -1.89 -3.51
CA GLU A 138 -21.46 -1.85 -4.79
C GLU A 138 -22.79 -2.64 -4.80
N ALA A 139 -22.96 -3.62 -3.89
CA ALA A 139 -24.16 -4.42 -3.83
C ALA A 139 -25.22 -3.79 -2.94
N ASP A 140 -26.46 -3.69 -3.47
CA ASP A 140 -27.63 -3.38 -2.64
C ASP A 140 -28.04 -4.63 -1.86
N VAL A 141 -27.40 -4.78 -0.68
CA VAL A 141 -27.59 -5.95 0.19
C VAL A 141 -29.02 -6.03 0.72
N GLU A 142 -29.69 -4.90 0.97
CA GLU A 142 -31.08 -4.89 1.43
C GLU A 142 -32.03 -5.43 0.35
N ALA A 143 -31.87 -4.98 -0.91
CA ALA A 143 -32.64 -5.51 -2.02
C ALA A 143 -32.38 -7.00 -2.24
N LEU A 144 -31.10 -7.42 -2.11
CA LEU A 144 -30.72 -8.84 -2.24
C LEU A 144 -31.36 -9.71 -1.15
N LEU A 145 -31.28 -9.30 0.12
CA LEU A 145 -31.88 -10.03 1.24
C LEU A 145 -33.42 -10.09 1.13
N SER A 146 -34.04 -8.98 0.71
CA SER A 146 -35.47 -8.95 0.47
C SER A 146 -35.89 -9.90 -0.64
N ALA A 147 -35.11 -10.01 -1.72
CA ALA A 147 -35.39 -10.92 -2.84
C ALA A 147 -35.19 -12.40 -2.47
N LEU A 148 -34.35 -12.69 -1.50
CA LEU A 148 -34.07 -14.06 -1.02
C LEU A 148 -35.05 -14.54 0.04
N GLU A 149 -35.96 -13.68 0.55
CA GLU A 149 -36.93 -14.00 1.62
C GLU A 149 -36.25 -14.67 2.85
N VAL A 150 -35.02 -14.25 3.19
CA VAL A 150 -34.25 -14.83 4.30
C VAL A 150 -34.76 -14.25 5.62
N GLU A 151 -35.24 -15.11 6.51
CA GLU A 151 -35.53 -14.69 7.89
C GLU A 151 -34.22 -14.36 8.64
N PRO A 152 -34.14 -13.21 9.34
CA PRO A 152 -32.95 -12.88 10.12
C PRO A 152 -32.66 -13.95 11.18
N SER A 153 -31.42 -14.39 11.26
CA SER A 153 -30.98 -15.33 12.31
C SER A 153 -30.92 -14.61 13.66
N GLU A 154 -31.54 -15.19 14.69
CA GLU A 154 -31.40 -14.67 16.08
C GLU A 154 -30.04 -15.00 16.70
N VAL A 155 -29.24 -15.87 16.07
CA VAL A 155 -27.91 -16.27 16.58
C VAL A 155 -26.85 -15.38 16.00
N VAL A 156 -26.22 -14.56 16.85
CA VAL A 156 -25.07 -13.73 16.46
C VAL A 156 -23.83 -14.62 16.35
N THR A 157 -23.37 -14.83 15.12
CA THR A 157 -22.10 -15.50 14.86
C THR A 157 -20.92 -14.54 15.03
N PRO A 158 -19.66 -15.02 15.22
CA PRO A 158 -18.49 -14.15 15.26
C PRO A 158 -18.35 -13.23 14.01
N ILE A 159 -18.71 -13.74 12.84
CA ILE A 159 -18.69 -12.96 11.58
C ILE A 159 -19.76 -11.86 11.60
N MET A 160 -20.96 -12.16 12.05
CA MET A 160 -22.03 -11.16 12.19
C MET A 160 -21.64 -10.08 13.20
N PHE A 161 -21.01 -10.45 14.32
CA PHE A 161 -20.51 -9.50 15.31
C PHE A 161 -19.44 -8.56 14.70
N GLN A 162 -18.49 -9.10 13.94
CA GLN A 162 -17.49 -8.29 13.24
C GLN A 162 -18.13 -7.33 12.24
N ALA A 163 -19.08 -7.82 11.43
CA ALA A 163 -19.81 -6.99 10.46
C ALA A 163 -20.57 -5.85 11.17
N GLU A 164 -21.24 -6.15 12.30
CA GLU A 164 -21.94 -5.13 13.11
C GLU A 164 -20.97 -4.08 13.66
N LEU A 165 -19.77 -4.47 14.11
CA LEU A 165 -18.75 -3.53 14.59
C LEU A 165 -18.29 -2.60 13.45
N VAL A 166 -18.04 -3.15 12.26
CA VAL A 166 -17.64 -2.37 11.08
C VAL A 166 -18.74 -1.38 10.70
N GLU A 167 -20.01 -1.82 10.66
CA GLU A 167 -21.13 -0.96 10.31
C GLU A 167 -21.34 0.16 11.33
N ARG A 168 -21.24 -0.13 12.62
CA ARG A 168 -21.27 0.90 13.67
C ARG A 168 -20.14 1.91 13.53
N SER A 169 -18.95 1.45 13.14
CA SER A 169 -17.80 2.32 12.90
C SER A 169 -18.03 3.25 11.70
N ARG A 170 -18.62 2.75 10.63
CA ARG A 170 -18.98 3.53 9.43
C ARG A 170 -20.04 4.60 9.75
N THR A 171 -21.05 4.24 10.54
CA THR A 171 -22.15 5.16 10.91
C THR A 171 -21.65 6.30 11.82
N ASN A 172 -20.65 6.04 12.66
CA ASN A 172 -20.08 7.04 13.58
C ASN A 172 -18.56 7.04 13.47
N ARG A 173 -18.09 7.46 12.28
CA ARG A 173 -16.70 7.42 11.90
C ARG A 173 -15.84 8.28 12.83
N LYS A 174 -14.76 7.70 13.32
CA LYS A 174 -13.84 8.28 14.29
C LYS A 174 -12.48 8.53 13.67
N THR A 175 -11.80 9.56 14.14
CA THR A 175 -10.41 9.84 13.77
C THR A 175 -9.46 9.15 14.74
N ILE A 176 -8.64 8.23 14.22
CA ILE A 176 -7.67 7.45 15.02
C ILE A 176 -6.25 7.82 14.62
N VAL A 177 -5.41 8.07 15.62
CA VAL A 177 -3.98 8.35 15.43
C VAL A 177 -3.20 7.04 15.46
N LEU A 178 -2.35 6.82 14.46
CA LEU A 178 -1.39 5.72 14.39
C LEU A 178 0.03 6.32 14.53
N PRO A 179 0.70 6.13 15.68
CA PRO A 179 1.95 6.83 15.99
C PRO A 179 3.20 6.24 15.34
N GLU A 180 3.13 5.01 14.80
CA GLU A 180 4.29 4.27 14.30
C GLU A 180 4.14 3.86 12.82
N PRO A 181 4.04 4.83 11.87
CA PRO A 181 3.87 4.50 10.45
C PRO A 181 5.12 3.89 9.80
N ASP A 182 6.26 3.85 10.50
CA ASP A 182 7.48 3.16 10.05
C ASP A 182 7.36 1.64 10.10
N ASP A 183 6.37 1.09 10.84
CA ASP A 183 6.08 -0.34 10.84
C ASP A 183 5.15 -0.69 9.67
N ASP A 184 5.62 -1.54 8.76
CA ASP A 184 4.86 -2.00 7.60
C ASP A 184 3.48 -2.61 7.97
N ARG A 185 3.36 -3.21 9.17
CA ARG A 185 2.09 -3.76 9.65
C ARG A 185 1.07 -2.65 9.93
N VAL A 186 1.54 -1.51 10.44
CA VAL A 186 0.70 -0.33 10.69
C VAL A 186 0.21 0.25 9.37
N LEU A 187 1.09 0.37 8.36
CA LEU A 187 0.70 0.84 7.02
C LEU A 187 -0.30 -0.11 6.34
N ARG A 188 -0.11 -1.44 6.46
CA ARG A 188 -1.06 -2.43 5.93
C ARG A 188 -2.42 -2.34 6.63
N ALA A 189 -2.41 -2.14 7.95
CA ALA A 189 -3.65 -1.93 8.71
C ALA A 189 -4.33 -0.62 8.32
N ALA A 190 -3.56 0.45 8.09
CA ALA A 190 -4.09 1.74 7.64
C ALA A 190 -4.80 1.62 6.27
N ASP A 191 -4.18 0.97 5.29
CA ASP A 191 -4.78 0.68 3.99
C ASP A 191 -6.11 -0.11 4.13
N ALA A 192 -6.13 -1.17 4.94
CA ALA A 192 -7.34 -1.96 5.16
C ALA A 192 -8.46 -1.16 5.84
N ILE A 193 -8.13 -0.34 6.85
CA ILE A 193 -9.10 0.49 7.59
C ILE A 193 -9.70 1.55 6.65
N LEU A 194 -8.86 2.22 5.85
CA LEU A 194 -9.30 3.26 4.92
C LEU A 194 -10.19 2.70 3.81
N ARG A 195 -9.79 1.59 3.19
CA ARG A 195 -10.61 0.91 2.17
C ARG A 195 -11.98 0.50 2.69
N ARG A 196 -12.04 -0.02 3.90
CA ARG A 196 -13.29 -0.42 4.55
C ARG A 196 -14.11 0.74 5.10
N GLY A 197 -13.56 1.96 5.11
CA GLY A 197 -14.23 3.13 5.66
C GLY A 197 -14.50 3.05 7.16
N ILE A 198 -13.68 2.30 7.92
CA ILE A 198 -13.88 2.03 9.35
C ILE A 198 -13.58 3.27 10.19
N ALA A 199 -12.50 3.99 9.87
CA ALA A 199 -12.06 5.17 10.59
C ALA A 199 -11.35 6.15 9.66
N ASP A 200 -11.29 7.43 10.05
CA ASP A 200 -10.34 8.39 9.50
C ASP A 200 -9.01 8.24 10.24
N LEU A 201 -7.91 8.31 9.50
CA LEU A 201 -6.59 8.04 10.07
C LEU A 201 -5.69 9.26 10.06
N VAL A 202 -4.93 9.41 11.15
CA VAL A 202 -3.78 10.32 11.25
C VAL A 202 -2.53 9.48 11.50
N LEU A 203 -1.56 9.58 10.61
CA LEU A 203 -0.25 8.92 10.72
C LEU A 203 0.77 9.95 11.20
N LEU A 204 1.54 9.65 12.25
CA LEU A 204 2.53 10.57 12.81
C LEU A 204 3.92 10.33 12.22
N GLY A 205 4.37 11.18 11.31
CA GLY A 205 5.69 11.05 10.69
C GLY A 205 5.91 12.04 9.56
N ASP A 206 7.05 11.92 8.89
CA ASP A 206 7.34 12.68 7.67
C ASP A 206 6.47 12.21 6.51
N GLU A 207 5.71 13.11 5.91
CA GLU A 207 4.74 12.78 4.86
C GLU A 207 5.40 12.10 3.65
N THR A 208 6.56 12.60 3.24
CA THR A 208 7.27 12.07 2.06
C THR A 208 7.70 10.62 2.30
N THR A 209 8.29 10.36 3.47
CA THR A 209 8.77 9.04 3.86
C THR A 209 7.63 8.04 4.01
N VAL A 210 6.55 8.42 4.72
CA VAL A 210 5.39 7.56 4.96
C VAL A 210 4.70 7.18 3.64
N ARG A 211 4.47 8.16 2.75
CA ARG A 211 3.83 7.90 1.46
C ARG A 211 4.70 7.11 0.51
N ALA A 212 6.02 7.37 0.49
CA ALA A 212 6.96 6.57 -0.30
C ALA A 212 6.93 5.10 0.15
N ARG A 213 7.00 4.86 1.47
CA ARG A 213 6.95 3.49 2.02
C ARG A 213 5.64 2.77 1.71
N ALA A 214 4.49 3.45 1.84
CA ALA A 214 3.20 2.88 1.47
C ALA A 214 3.16 2.51 -0.03
N THR A 215 3.69 3.38 -0.90
CA THR A 215 3.77 3.12 -2.34
C THR A 215 4.67 1.92 -2.65
N GLU A 216 5.83 1.81 -1.99
CA GLU A 216 6.71 0.63 -2.11
C GLU A 216 6.01 -0.67 -1.74
N LEU A 217 5.15 -0.63 -0.73
CA LEU A 217 4.35 -1.76 -0.27
C LEU A 217 3.08 -2.00 -1.13
N GLY A 218 2.81 -1.13 -2.10
CA GLY A 218 1.60 -1.18 -2.92
C GLY A 218 0.31 -0.93 -2.12
N LEU A 219 0.36 -0.03 -1.13
CA LEU A 219 -0.76 0.30 -0.24
C LEU A 219 -1.34 1.66 -0.61
N ASP A 220 -2.66 1.79 -0.56
CA ASP A 220 -3.36 3.06 -0.73
C ASP A 220 -3.70 3.69 0.62
N ILE A 221 -2.93 4.68 1.00
CA ILE A 221 -3.17 5.49 2.21
C ILE A 221 -3.47 6.96 1.86
N ALA A 222 -3.89 7.25 0.62
CA ALA A 222 -4.11 8.63 0.16
C ALA A 222 -5.11 9.39 1.04
N ALA A 223 -6.13 8.71 1.57
CA ALA A 223 -7.12 9.29 2.45
C ALA A 223 -6.65 9.56 3.89
N ALA A 224 -5.49 9.01 4.31
CA ALA A 224 -4.93 9.31 5.62
C ALA A 224 -4.30 10.71 5.66
N ARG A 225 -4.48 11.43 6.76
CA ARG A 225 -3.72 12.64 7.06
C ARG A 225 -2.36 12.24 7.66
N VAL A 226 -1.27 12.73 7.12
CA VAL A 226 0.07 12.55 7.70
C VAL A 226 0.44 13.86 8.42
N VAL A 227 0.94 13.74 9.64
CA VAL A 227 1.29 14.88 10.49
C VAL A 227 2.68 14.66 11.08
N ALA A 228 3.58 15.59 10.84
CA ALA A 228 4.90 15.58 11.46
C ALA A 228 4.82 16.01 12.94
N THR A 229 5.57 15.35 13.82
CA THR A 229 5.58 15.68 15.26
C THR A 229 6.33 16.98 15.58
N ASP A 230 7.01 17.56 14.59
CA ASP A 230 7.66 18.87 14.64
C ASP A 230 6.85 19.98 13.95
N ASP A 231 5.59 19.72 13.57
CA ASP A 231 4.67 20.75 13.07
C ASP A 231 4.61 21.91 14.08
N PRO A 232 5.01 23.14 13.70
CA PRO A 232 5.21 24.23 14.65
C PRO A 232 3.94 24.66 15.40
N GLU A 233 2.78 24.60 14.72
CA GLU A 233 1.51 25.05 15.29
C GLU A 233 0.97 24.02 16.29
N LEU A 234 0.99 22.75 15.90
CA LEU A 234 0.50 21.66 16.74
C LEU A 234 1.45 21.39 17.90
N LEU A 235 2.77 21.43 17.67
CA LEU A 235 3.77 21.25 18.71
C LEU A 235 3.62 22.30 19.81
N GLU A 236 3.48 23.58 19.46
CA GLU A 236 3.31 24.64 20.45
C GLU A 236 2.00 24.49 21.20
N LYS A 237 0.89 24.27 20.50
CA LYS A 237 -0.44 24.01 21.07
C LYS A 237 -0.40 22.88 22.11
N TYR A 238 0.24 21.78 21.76
CA TYR A 238 0.29 20.60 22.64
C TYR A 238 1.30 20.77 23.77
N ALA A 239 2.41 21.45 23.55
CA ALA A 239 3.41 21.72 24.59
C ALA A 239 2.87 22.65 25.66
N GLU A 240 2.14 23.70 25.31
CA GLU A 240 1.50 24.61 26.25
C GLU A 240 0.51 23.85 27.17
N GLU A 241 -0.36 23.05 26.58
CA GLU A 241 -1.33 22.28 27.34
C GLU A 241 -0.65 21.19 28.20
N PHE A 242 0.37 20.51 27.68
CA PHE A 242 1.14 19.53 28.44
C PHE A 242 1.86 20.16 29.63
N ALA A 243 2.49 21.35 29.46
CA ALA A 243 3.10 22.10 30.56
C ALA A 243 2.04 22.48 31.61
N ARG A 244 0.86 22.94 31.19
CA ARG A 244 -0.26 23.25 32.09
C ARG A 244 -0.70 22.03 32.91
N LEU A 245 -0.86 20.88 32.27
CA LEU A 245 -1.24 19.63 32.92
C LEU A 245 -0.18 19.13 33.93
N ARG A 246 1.10 19.39 33.61
CA ARG A 246 2.25 18.94 34.41
C ARG A 246 2.84 20.04 35.32
N ALA A 247 2.19 21.20 35.45
CA ALA A 247 2.68 22.32 36.25
C ALA A 247 3.01 21.92 37.70
N LYS A 248 2.20 21.03 38.32
CA LYS A 248 2.47 20.49 39.65
C LYS A 248 3.74 19.67 39.77
N LYS A 249 4.26 19.16 38.66
CA LYS A 249 5.52 18.40 38.55
C LYS A 249 6.70 19.27 38.14
N GLY A 250 6.50 20.59 37.99
CA GLY A 250 7.54 21.55 37.65
C GLY A 250 8.02 21.47 36.20
N VAL A 251 7.23 20.89 35.28
CA VAL A 251 7.60 20.82 33.86
C VAL A 251 7.52 22.21 33.24
N THR A 252 8.66 22.66 32.67
CA THR A 252 8.74 23.93 31.93
C THR A 252 8.18 23.76 30.51
N LEU A 253 7.87 24.88 29.85
CA LEU A 253 7.40 24.85 28.46
C LEU A 253 8.47 24.27 27.50
N GLU A 254 9.75 24.55 27.73
CA GLU A 254 10.87 23.98 26.97
C GLU A 254 10.89 22.44 27.07
N GLN A 255 10.82 21.94 28.31
CA GLN A 255 10.75 20.51 28.56
C GLN A 255 9.49 19.86 27.97
N ALA A 256 8.40 20.61 27.97
CA ALA A 256 7.14 20.17 27.36
C ALA A 256 7.28 20.03 25.81
N ARG A 257 7.88 21.01 25.14
CA ARG A 257 8.15 20.94 23.70
C ARG A 257 9.01 19.72 23.33
N GLU A 258 10.11 19.50 24.04
CA GLU A 258 10.97 18.34 23.82
C GLU A 258 10.20 17.03 24.03
N LYS A 259 9.39 16.95 25.09
CA LYS A 259 8.66 15.74 25.43
C LYS A 259 7.53 15.42 24.46
N VAL A 260 6.84 16.43 23.96
CA VAL A 260 5.69 16.29 23.06
C VAL A 260 6.14 15.91 21.63
N GLN A 261 7.40 16.13 21.25
CA GLN A 261 7.93 15.63 19.97
C GLN A 261 7.98 14.11 19.87
N ASP A 262 7.99 13.39 21.00
CA ASP A 262 7.82 11.94 21.01
C ASP A 262 6.44 11.57 20.46
N VAL A 263 6.41 10.64 19.49
CA VAL A 263 5.19 10.25 18.76
C VAL A 263 4.04 9.83 19.66
N SER A 264 4.35 9.12 20.76
CA SER A 264 3.32 8.65 21.71
C SER A 264 2.73 9.80 22.53
N TYR A 265 3.57 10.77 22.92
CA TYR A 265 3.10 11.97 23.62
C TYR A 265 2.34 12.89 22.66
N PHE A 266 2.82 13.07 21.45
CA PHE A 266 2.15 13.88 20.43
C PHE A 266 0.75 13.34 20.12
N GLY A 267 0.64 12.04 19.84
CA GLY A 267 -0.64 11.38 19.58
C GLY A 267 -1.58 11.43 20.81
N THR A 268 -1.03 11.26 22.03
CA THR A 268 -1.81 11.39 23.27
C THR A 268 -2.36 12.81 23.42
N MET A 269 -1.55 13.82 23.16
CA MET A 269 -2.00 15.23 23.24
C MET A 269 -3.01 15.57 22.14
N MET A 270 -2.86 14.99 20.95
CA MET A 270 -3.85 15.13 19.86
C MET A 270 -5.22 14.63 20.30
N VAL A 271 -5.29 13.46 20.93
CA VAL A 271 -6.55 12.91 21.49
C VAL A 271 -7.05 13.77 22.65
N HIS A 272 -6.17 14.18 23.57
CA HIS A 272 -6.54 15.02 24.70
C HIS A 272 -7.15 16.35 24.29
N MET A 273 -6.62 16.97 23.24
CA MET A 273 -7.10 18.25 22.73
C MET A 273 -8.32 18.13 21.80
N GLY A 274 -8.76 16.91 21.48
CA GLY A 274 -9.91 16.65 20.62
C GLY A 274 -9.61 16.76 19.13
N ASP A 275 -8.34 16.77 18.73
CA ASP A 275 -7.92 16.78 17.33
C ASP A 275 -7.98 15.36 16.71
N ALA A 276 -8.17 14.34 17.56
CA ALA A 276 -8.51 12.96 17.21
C ALA A 276 -9.37 12.34 18.32
N ASP A 277 -10.08 11.26 17.98
CA ASP A 277 -10.96 10.55 18.92
C ASP A 277 -10.24 9.45 19.71
N GLY A 278 -9.11 8.94 19.20
CA GLY A 278 -8.35 7.87 19.83
C GLY A 278 -6.97 7.63 19.21
N MET A 279 -6.19 6.79 19.83
CA MET A 279 -4.86 6.37 19.37
C MET A 279 -4.68 4.87 19.59
#